data_8e60efceb6ae5ef473e13f454dbba9a6
#
_entry.id   8e60efceb6ae5ef473e13f454dbba9a6
#
_cell.length_a   1.000
_cell.length_b   1.000
_cell.length_c   1.000
_cell.angle_alpha   90.00
_cell.angle_beta   90.00
_cell.angle_gamma   90.00
#
_symmetry.space_group_name_H-M   'P 1'
#
loop_
_entity.id
_entity.type
_entity.pdbx_description
1 polymer ?
#
loop_
_entity_poly.entity_id
_entity_poly.type
_entity_poly.pdbx_seq_one_letter_code
_entity_poly.pdbx_strand_id
1 'polypeptide(L)'
;HRAILDADNGTLVVEPDGAQIARVDCQIALSRLHGQQPDPVAALPCLTKGGTAFRLMQTCNLIDNEVPHTQGAAGIGIVRSESAILCEQSEQTQTSRLKEYLRSAEGVPVVLRTCDTRADDDAPWSAELQARLGGDRLFKSQIRALLRAAPEGHLCVVFPMVKDAADWDRCLQEVNDCKDELQSSGVEIGMPMLGCVIDMPSAALMAADIMDRGAQLMVIDAEDLTRYTLGLVHNPTAAVGQLTNPAVLRLVKSVVEQAAARSVPVYICGITVAAVSAMPEYLKLGVRTFSAEPAALLPLKKLLMEQEV
;
A
#
# COMPACT_ATOMS: atom_id res chain seq x y z
N HIS A 1 30.17 -14.25 8.77
CA HIS A 1 30.63 -12.96 8.26
C HIS A 1 29.69 -11.88 8.79
N ARG A 2 30.26 -10.72 9.22
CA ARG A 2 29.48 -9.53 9.60
C ARG A 2 29.55 -8.51 8.48
N ALA A 3 28.46 -7.72 8.33
CA ALA A 3 28.43 -6.62 7.38
C ALA A 3 27.71 -5.42 8.01
N ILE A 4 28.07 -4.22 7.58
CA ILE A 4 27.33 -2.98 7.86
C ILE A 4 26.70 -2.55 6.55
N LEU A 5 25.37 -2.41 6.54
CA LEU A 5 24.62 -1.84 5.44
C LEU A 5 24.18 -0.42 5.84
N ASP A 6 24.66 0.57 5.12
CA ASP A 6 24.18 1.94 5.20
C ASP A 6 23.33 2.22 3.96
N ALA A 7 22.02 2.07 4.13
CA ALA A 7 21.07 2.23 3.04
C ALA A 7 20.92 3.70 2.60
N ASP A 8 21.17 4.66 3.51
CA ASP A 8 21.04 6.09 3.22
C ASP A 8 22.17 6.56 2.29
N ASN A 9 23.36 5.99 2.44
CA ASN A 9 24.53 6.30 1.62
C ASN A 9 24.81 5.24 0.55
N GLY A 10 23.99 4.17 0.47
CA GLY A 10 24.16 3.08 -0.48
C GLY A 10 25.47 2.31 -0.31
N THR A 11 26.00 2.22 0.91
CA THR A 11 27.28 1.57 1.20
C THR A 11 27.10 0.26 1.94
N LEU A 12 27.86 -0.77 1.51
CA LEU A 12 27.98 -2.05 2.18
C LEU A 12 29.44 -2.28 2.58
N VAL A 13 29.71 -2.37 3.89
CA VAL A 13 31.02 -2.74 4.41
C VAL A 13 30.99 -4.21 4.81
N VAL A 14 31.76 -5.03 4.13
CA VAL A 14 31.91 -6.46 4.42
C VAL A 14 33.06 -6.66 5.39
N GLU A 15 32.86 -7.47 6.44
CA GLU A 15 33.82 -7.73 7.52
C GLU A 15 34.37 -6.43 8.19
N PRO A 16 33.43 -5.60 8.72
CA PRO A 16 33.85 -4.35 9.38
C PRO A 16 34.75 -4.62 10.59
N ASP A 17 35.68 -3.73 10.82
CA ASP A 17 36.53 -3.76 12.02
C ASP A 17 35.75 -3.36 13.29
N GLY A 18 36.35 -3.56 14.48
CA GLY A 18 35.69 -3.30 15.74
C GLY A 18 35.33 -1.82 15.95
N ALA A 19 36.12 -0.88 15.38
CA ALA A 19 35.84 0.55 15.48
C ALA A 19 34.64 0.95 14.59
N GLN A 20 34.54 0.37 13.41
CA GLN A 20 33.41 0.58 12.51
C GLN A 20 32.11 0.05 13.12
N ILE A 21 32.12 -1.15 13.71
CA ILE A 21 31.00 -1.71 14.44
C ILE A 21 30.55 -0.82 15.59
N ALA A 22 31.49 -0.43 16.45
CA ALA A 22 31.20 0.42 17.62
C ALA A 22 30.61 1.77 17.22
N ARG A 23 31.07 2.35 16.10
CA ARG A 23 30.54 3.61 15.56
C ARG A 23 29.08 3.45 15.13
N VAL A 24 28.76 2.37 14.42
CA VAL A 24 27.38 2.11 13.94
C VAL A 24 26.48 1.77 15.11
N ASP A 25 26.93 0.96 16.07
CA ASP A 25 26.15 0.65 17.28
C ASP A 25 25.85 1.92 18.09
N CYS A 26 26.81 2.84 18.19
CA CYS A 26 26.59 4.14 18.83
C CYS A 26 25.57 4.99 18.05
N GLN A 27 25.64 5.02 16.71
CA GLN A 27 24.66 5.73 15.87
C GLN A 27 23.26 5.14 16.02
N ILE A 28 23.13 3.83 16.03
CA ILE A 28 21.84 3.14 16.24
C ILE A 28 21.31 3.46 17.64
N ALA A 29 22.15 3.43 18.68
CA ALA A 29 21.74 3.76 20.04
C ALA A 29 21.30 5.23 20.15
N LEU A 30 22.01 6.16 19.54
CA LEU A 30 21.64 7.58 19.49
C LEU A 30 20.32 7.79 18.73
N SER A 31 20.14 7.13 17.58
CA SER A 31 18.89 7.18 16.81
C SER A 31 17.70 6.65 17.62
N ARG A 32 17.90 5.57 18.38
CA ARG A 32 16.88 5.03 19.29
C ARG A 32 16.55 6.00 20.42
N LEU A 33 17.55 6.67 21.01
CA LEU A 33 17.35 7.67 22.06
C LEU A 33 16.62 8.92 21.53
N HIS A 34 16.97 9.39 20.33
CA HIS A 34 16.26 10.50 19.69
C HIS A 34 14.85 10.12 19.22
N GLY A 35 14.63 8.87 18.81
CA GLY A 35 13.32 8.34 18.44
C GLY A 35 12.36 8.12 19.63
N GLN A 36 12.84 8.19 20.86
CA GLN A 36 12.02 8.01 22.07
C GLN A 36 11.26 9.27 22.50
N GLN A 37 11.60 10.45 21.99
CA GLN A 37 10.77 11.64 22.21
C GLN A 37 9.86 11.82 21.00
N PRO A 38 8.54 11.59 21.13
CA PRO A 38 7.62 11.80 20.03
C PRO A 38 7.66 13.27 19.62
N ASP A 39 7.87 13.51 18.33
CA ASP A 39 7.79 14.87 17.78
C ASP A 39 6.39 15.44 18.09
N PRO A 40 6.28 16.62 18.69
CA PRO A 40 4.98 17.22 19.03
C PRO A 40 4.02 17.29 17.85
N VAL A 41 4.51 17.45 16.63
CA VAL A 41 3.72 17.48 15.41
C VAL A 41 3.01 16.14 15.17
N ALA A 42 3.56 15.01 15.62
CA ALA A 42 2.92 13.69 15.46
C ALA A 42 1.52 13.65 16.11
N ALA A 43 1.33 14.33 17.25
CA ALA A 43 0.07 14.36 17.98
C ALA A 43 -0.93 15.41 17.47
N LEU A 44 -0.52 16.34 16.61
CA LEU A 44 -1.41 17.38 16.08
C LEU A 44 -2.44 16.79 15.10
N PRO A 45 -3.63 17.41 14.98
CA PRO A 45 -4.57 17.06 13.91
C PRO A 45 -3.95 17.21 12.52
N CYS A 46 -4.31 16.33 11.60
CA CYS A 46 -3.90 16.42 10.20
C CYS A 46 -4.77 17.45 9.46
N LEU A 47 -4.42 18.73 9.61
CA LEU A 47 -5.07 19.88 8.98
C LEU A 47 -4.01 20.73 8.29
N THR A 48 -4.33 21.20 7.08
CA THR A 48 -3.51 22.20 6.38
C THR A 48 -3.68 23.59 7.01
N LYS A 49 -2.84 24.56 6.66
CA LYS A 49 -3.05 25.98 7.03
C LYS A 49 -4.37 26.51 6.50
N GLY A 50 -4.81 26.07 5.31
CA GLY A 50 -6.11 26.41 4.73
C GLY A 50 -7.30 25.72 5.41
N GLY A 51 -7.08 24.85 6.41
CA GLY A 51 -8.13 24.14 7.15
C GLY A 51 -8.63 22.85 6.50
N THR A 52 -7.98 22.38 5.44
CA THR A 52 -8.33 21.11 4.79
C THR A 52 -7.84 19.93 5.61
N ALA A 53 -8.74 19.03 5.98
CA ALA A 53 -8.40 17.79 6.67
C ALA A 53 -7.79 16.77 5.71
N PHE A 54 -6.76 16.06 6.19
CA PHE A 54 -6.17 14.91 5.50
C PHE A 54 -5.92 13.75 6.48
N ARG A 55 -5.64 12.57 5.96
CA ARG A 55 -5.34 11.37 6.76
C ARG A 55 -4.01 10.79 6.34
N LEU A 56 -3.27 10.30 7.31
CA LEU A 56 -2.05 9.54 7.09
C LEU A 56 -2.29 8.08 7.45
N MET A 57 -1.83 7.19 6.60
CA MET A 57 -1.85 5.74 6.80
C MET A 57 -0.40 5.25 6.77
N GLN A 58 -0.08 4.25 7.55
CA GLN A 58 1.28 3.70 7.56
C GLN A 58 1.38 2.50 6.62
N THR A 59 2.22 2.61 5.60
CA THR A 59 2.60 1.47 4.75
C THR A 59 3.48 0.50 5.53
N CYS A 60 3.24 -0.79 5.39
CA CYS A 60 4.07 -1.83 6.00
C CYS A 60 4.13 -3.10 5.13
N ASN A 61 5.07 -3.97 5.47
CA ASN A 61 5.16 -5.31 4.89
C ASN A 61 4.62 -6.31 5.92
N LEU A 62 3.90 -7.32 5.46
CA LEU A 62 3.37 -8.38 6.32
C LEU A 62 4.47 -9.42 6.68
N ILE A 63 5.71 -8.97 6.86
CA ILE A 63 6.86 -9.85 7.17
C ILE A 63 7.00 -10.10 8.66
N ASP A 64 6.75 -9.07 9.46
CA ASP A 64 6.90 -9.10 10.89
C ASP A 64 5.53 -9.17 11.56
N ASN A 65 5.41 -9.99 12.62
CA ASN A 65 4.18 -10.05 13.44
C ASN A 65 3.94 -8.75 14.23
N GLU A 66 4.76 -7.73 14.03
CA GLU A 66 4.60 -6.44 14.67
C GLU A 66 3.64 -5.59 13.86
N VAL A 67 2.47 -5.32 14.44
CA VAL A 67 1.62 -4.25 13.94
C VAL A 67 2.37 -2.94 14.11
N PRO A 68 2.53 -2.17 13.04
CA PRO A 68 3.23 -0.90 13.12
C PRO A 68 2.59 -0.02 14.19
N HIS A 69 3.37 0.49 15.13
CA HIS A 69 2.90 1.55 16.02
C HIS A 69 2.61 2.80 15.19
N THR A 70 1.34 3.03 14.94
CA THR A 70 0.83 4.11 14.08
C THR A 70 0.96 5.49 14.75
N GLN A 71 2.13 5.88 15.24
CA GLN A 71 2.32 7.20 15.83
C GLN A 71 1.87 8.31 14.87
N GLY A 72 0.64 8.80 15.08
CA GLY A 72 0.05 9.86 14.27
C GLY A 72 -0.57 9.42 12.94
N ALA A 73 -0.64 8.12 12.63
CA ALA A 73 -1.39 7.58 11.49
C ALA A 73 -2.80 7.16 11.92
N ALA A 74 -3.76 7.31 11.01
CA ALA A 74 -5.18 7.00 11.25
C ALA A 74 -5.52 5.53 10.93
N GLY A 75 -4.55 4.73 10.50
CA GLY A 75 -4.72 3.33 10.15
C GLY A 75 -3.49 2.75 9.48
N ILE A 76 -3.61 1.48 9.08
CA ILE A 76 -2.57 0.72 8.40
C ILE A 76 -3.00 0.54 6.94
N GLY A 77 -2.25 1.04 6.05
CA GLY A 77 -2.45 0.91 4.60
C GLY A 77 -1.22 1.45 3.90
N ILE A 78 -0.72 0.86 2.90
CA ILE A 78 -0.97 -0.43 2.26
C ILE A 78 -0.14 -1.50 2.97
N VAL A 79 -0.76 -2.60 3.34
CA VAL A 79 -0.02 -3.80 3.76
C VAL A 79 0.38 -4.55 2.51
N ARG A 80 1.68 -4.66 2.26
CA ARG A 80 2.23 -5.43 1.14
C ARG A 80 2.31 -6.90 1.54
N SER A 81 1.69 -7.78 0.75
CA SER A 81 1.64 -9.23 1.03
C SER A 81 2.60 -10.05 0.16
N GLU A 82 3.50 -9.39 -0.58
CA GLU A 82 4.39 -10.00 -1.57
C GLU A 82 5.57 -10.77 -0.96
N SER A 83 5.72 -10.79 0.36
CA SER A 83 6.79 -11.61 0.92
C SER A 83 6.61 -13.07 0.48
N ALA A 84 7.63 -13.65 -0.11
CA ALA A 84 7.66 -15.05 -0.56
C ALA A 84 7.13 -16.03 0.51
N ILE A 85 7.35 -15.70 1.77
CA ILE A 85 6.87 -16.45 2.94
C ILE A 85 5.34 -16.54 2.99
N LEU A 86 4.60 -15.50 2.57
CA LEU A 86 3.14 -15.51 2.57
C LEU A 86 2.58 -16.25 1.35
N CYS A 87 3.17 -16.06 0.19
CA CYS A 87 2.75 -16.72 -1.04
C CYS A 87 2.93 -18.23 -1.00
N GLU A 88 3.94 -18.72 -0.25
CA GLU A 88 4.25 -20.15 -0.13
C GLU A 88 3.55 -20.84 1.05
N GLN A 89 2.85 -20.10 1.93
CA GLN A 89 2.22 -20.66 3.11
C GLN A 89 0.86 -21.29 2.81
N SER A 90 0.50 -22.29 3.62
CA SER A 90 -0.84 -22.88 3.56
C SER A 90 -1.92 -21.85 3.88
N GLU A 91 -3.13 -22.02 3.33
CA GLU A 91 -4.32 -21.21 3.66
C GLU A 91 -4.49 -21.04 5.18
N GLN A 92 -4.29 -22.13 5.94
CA GLN A 92 -4.42 -22.10 7.39
C GLN A 92 -3.40 -21.18 8.07
N THR A 93 -2.15 -21.23 7.64
CA THR A 93 -1.08 -20.38 8.19
C THR A 93 -1.34 -18.90 7.85
N GLN A 94 -1.72 -18.61 6.61
CA GLN A 94 -2.10 -17.26 6.19
C GLN A 94 -3.29 -16.74 7.01
N THR A 95 -4.33 -17.55 7.18
CA THR A 95 -5.52 -17.20 7.99
C THR A 95 -5.14 -16.84 9.44
N SER A 96 -4.31 -17.68 10.07
CA SER A 96 -3.92 -17.45 11.46
C SER A 96 -3.14 -16.17 11.64
N ARG A 97 -2.20 -15.88 10.77
CA ARG A 97 -1.41 -14.63 10.77
C ARG A 97 -2.27 -13.39 10.50
N LEU A 98 -3.16 -13.46 9.51
CA LEU A 98 -4.05 -12.35 9.21
C LEU A 98 -4.99 -12.05 10.36
N LYS A 99 -5.53 -13.07 11.03
CA LYS A 99 -6.36 -12.89 12.23
C LYS A 99 -5.60 -12.21 13.37
N GLU A 100 -4.39 -12.68 13.66
CA GLU A 100 -3.53 -12.08 14.67
C GLU A 100 -3.22 -10.61 14.31
N TYR A 101 -2.85 -10.36 13.07
CA TYR A 101 -2.56 -9.01 12.57
C TYR A 101 -3.76 -8.07 12.73
N LEU A 102 -4.96 -8.50 12.32
CA LEU A 102 -6.17 -7.68 12.42
C LEU A 102 -6.58 -7.41 13.87
N ARG A 103 -6.42 -8.39 14.77
CA ARG A 103 -6.67 -8.18 16.21
C ARG A 103 -5.69 -7.15 16.80
N SER A 104 -4.42 -7.26 16.44
CA SER A 104 -3.37 -6.35 16.92
C SER A 104 -3.51 -4.94 16.34
N ALA A 105 -4.28 -4.75 15.27
CA ALA A 105 -4.60 -3.44 14.72
C ALA A 105 -5.62 -2.65 15.58
N GLU A 106 -6.15 -3.24 16.65
CA GLU A 106 -7.00 -2.56 17.67
C GLU A 106 -8.17 -1.76 17.06
N GLY A 107 -8.75 -2.27 15.98
CA GLY A 107 -9.92 -1.64 15.33
C GLY A 107 -9.60 -0.51 14.36
N VAL A 108 -8.33 -0.16 14.12
CA VAL A 108 -8.00 0.77 13.03
C VAL A 108 -8.17 0.09 11.66
N PRO A 109 -8.50 0.85 10.59
CA PRO A 109 -8.62 0.28 9.26
C PRO A 109 -7.29 -0.30 8.77
N VAL A 110 -7.36 -1.50 8.18
CA VAL A 110 -6.23 -2.18 7.53
C VAL A 110 -6.54 -2.33 6.05
N VAL A 111 -5.72 -1.75 5.18
CA VAL A 111 -5.81 -1.90 3.73
C VAL A 111 -4.72 -2.85 3.26
N LEU A 112 -5.09 -4.04 2.83
CA LEU A 112 -4.16 -5.07 2.37
C LEU A 112 -4.22 -5.21 0.85
N ARG A 113 -3.06 -5.11 0.21
CA ARG A 113 -2.90 -5.42 -1.21
C ARG A 113 -2.68 -6.91 -1.40
N THR A 114 -3.47 -7.54 -2.28
CA THR A 114 -3.22 -8.93 -2.65
C THR A 114 -1.84 -9.08 -3.29
N CYS A 115 -1.28 -10.27 -3.20
CA CYS A 115 0.08 -10.56 -3.64
C CYS A 115 0.29 -10.10 -5.09
N ASP A 116 1.30 -9.27 -5.29
CA ASP A 116 1.80 -8.81 -6.56
C ASP A 116 3.12 -9.54 -6.84
N THR A 117 3.04 -10.82 -7.16
CA THR A 117 4.21 -11.59 -7.59
C THR A 117 4.49 -11.23 -9.04
N ARG A 118 5.35 -10.25 -9.24
CA ARG A 118 5.93 -10.00 -10.56
C ARG A 118 6.92 -11.14 -10.83
N ALA A 119 6.47 -12.11 -11.63
CA ALA A 119 7.38 -13.05 -12.21
C ALA A 119 8.17 -12.30 -13.28
N ASP A 120 9.47 -12.17 -13.12
CA ASP A 120 10.45 -11.57 -14.02
C ASP A 120 10.01 -10.30 -14.79
N ASP A 121 10.82 -9.25 -14.76
CA ASP A 121 10.58 -7.94 -15.40
C ASP A 121 10.25 -8.01 -16.92
N ASP A 122 10.35 -9.18 -17.53
CA ASP A 122 10.13 -9.46 -18.96
C ASP A 122 8.77 -10.10 -19.28
N ALA A 123 7.95 -10.47 -18.28
CA ALA A 123 6.65 -11.09 -18.57
C ALA A 123 5.62 -10.07 -19.07
N PRO A 124 4.83 -10.38 -20.12
CA PRO A 124 3.78 -9.48 -20.58
C PRO A 124 2.74 -9.28 -19.47
N TRP A 125 2.48 -8.07 -19.07
CA TRP A 125 1.59 -7.63 -17.98
C TRP A 125 0.21 -8.25 -17.97
N SER A 126 -0.37 -8.47 -19.16
CA SER A 126 -1.67 -9.11 -19.31
C SER A 126 -1.67 -10.59 -18.91
N ALA A 127 -0.50 -11.23 -18.89
CA ALA A 127 -0.38 -12.63 -18.51
C ALA A 127 -0.39 -12.83 -16.98
N GLU A 128 0.05 -11.85 -16.20
CA GLU A 128 0.20 -12.01 -14.76
C GLU A 128 -1.13 -12.04 -13.99
N LEU A 129 -2.01 -11.06 -14.20
CA LEU A 129 -3.32 -11.09 -13.57
C LEU A 129 -4.13 -12.30 -14.07
N GLN A 130 -4.03 -12.62 -15.36
CA GLN A 130 -4.71 -13.78 -15.94
C GLN A 130 -4.16 -15.10 -15.41
N ALA A 131 -2.84 -15.20 -15.18
CA ALA A 131 -2.25 -16.38 -14.57
C ALA A 131 -2.75 -16.56 -13.12
N ARG A 132 -2.90 -15.48 -12.36
CA ARG A 132 -3.45 -15.50 -11.00
C ARG A 132 -4.91 -15.90 -10.98
N LEU A 133 -5.75 -15.27 -11.80
CA LEU A 133 -7.18 -15.55 -11.91
C LEU A 133 -7.49 -16.87 -12.63
N GLY A 134 -6.53 -17.43 -13.36
CA GLY A 134 -6.67 -18.68 -14.13
C GLY A 134 -6.45 -19.98 -13.35
N GLY A 135 -6.44 -19.94 -12.01
CA GLY A 135 -6.29 -21.14 -11.18
C GLY A 135 -5.00 -21.18 -10.35
N ASP A 136 -4.39 -20.05 -10.10
CA ASP A 136 -3.28 -19.95 -9.14
C ASP A 136 -3.77 -20.33 -7.74
N ARG A 137 -3.34 -21.52 -7.29
CA ARG A 137 -3.70 -22.04 -5.97
C ARG A 137 -3.28 -21.08 -4.84
N LEU A 138 -2.22 -20.31 -5.04
CA LEU A 138 -1.70 -19.37 -4.04
C LEU A 138 -2.63 -18.16 -3.93
N PHE A 139 -3.07 -17.59 -5.05
CA PHE A 139 -4.00 -16.47 -5.06
C PHE A 139 -5.34 -16.88 -4.43
N LYS A 140 -5.90 -18.02 -4.83
CA LYS A 140 -7.13 -18.57 -4.25
C LYS A 140 -6.99 -18.81 -2.75
N SER A 141 -5.86 -19.38 -2.30
CA SER A 141 -5.58 -19.59 -0.88
C SER A 141 -5.50 -18.27 -0.12
N GLN A 142 -4.93 -17.21 -0.71
CA GLN A 142 -4.88 -15.88 -0.12
C GLN A 142 -6.30 -15.27 0.03
N ILE A 143 -7.12 -15.31 -1.00
CA ILE A 143 -8.50 -14.81 -0.94
C ILE A 143 -9.30 -15.55 0.15
N ARG A 144 -9.20 -16.88 0.21
CA ARG A 144 -9.87 -17.68 1.24
C ARG A 144 -9.37 -17.32 2.65
N ALA A 145 -8.07 -17.10 2.82
CA ALA A 145 -7.50 -16.68 4.10
C ALA A 145 -7.98 -15.28 4.52
N LEU A 146 -8.09 -14.34 3.56
CA LEU A 146 -8.60 -12.99 3.80
C LEU A 146 -10.08 -13.01 4.22
N LEU A 147 -10.93 -13.77 3.53
CA LEU A 147 -12.33 -13.94 3.90
C LEU A 147 -12.52 -14.54 5.30
N ARG A 148 -11.70 -15.52 5.66
CA ARG A 148 -11.70 -16.16 7.00
C ARG A 148 -11.16 -15.26 8.09
N ALA A 149 -10.31 -14.30 7.75
CA ALA A 149 -9.74 -13.36 8.73
C ALA A 149 -10.58 -12.08 8.87
N ALA A 150 -11.38 -11.72 7.88
CA ALA A 150 -12.15 -10.47 7.85
C ALA A 150 -13.05 -10.21 9.08
N PRO A 151 -13.63 -11.22 9.78
CA PRO A 151 -14.41 -10.98 10.99
C PRO A 151 -13.59 -10.37 12.15
N GLU A 152 -12.27 -10.45 12.13
CA GLU A 152 -11.39 -10.03 13.24
C GLU A 152 -11.07 -8.52 13.26
N GLY A 153 -11.46 -7.76 12.22
CA GLY A 153 -11.15 -6.33 12.17
C GLY A 153 -11.68 -5.60 10.93
N HIS A 154 -11.33 -4.33 10.79
CA HIS A 154 -11.71 -3.51 9.65
C HIS A 154 -10.77 -3.73 8.46
N LEU A 155 -11.00 -4.79 7.70
CA LEU A 155 -10.20 -5.18 6.55
C LEU A 155 -10.73 -4.59 5.25
N CYS A 156 -9.84 -3.93 4.49
CA CYS A 156 -10.03 -3.60 3.08
C CYS A 156 -9.02 -4.41 2.27
N VAL A 157 -9.47 -5.02 1.19
CA VAL A 157 -8.61 -5.78 0.26
C VAL A 157 -8.58 -5.07 -1.07
N VAL A 158 -7.39 -4.77 -1.58
CA VAL A 158 -7.21 -4.09 -2.86
C VAL A 158 -6.41 -4.94 -3.84
N PHE A 159 -6.89 -4.99 -5.08
CA PHE A 159 -6.31 -5.80 -6.14
C PHE A 159 -5.43 -4.93 -7.03
N PRO A 160 -4.12 -5.27 -7.16
CA PRO A 160 -3.20 -4.63 -8.08
C PRO A 160 -3.38 -5.15 -9.52
N MET A 161 -2.83 -4.43 -10.48
CA MET A 161 -2.73 -4.82 -11.89
C MET A 161 -4.08 -5.00 -12.60
N VAL A 162 -5.15 -4.42 -12.10
CA VAL A 162 -6.45 -4.35 -12.75
C VAL A 162 -6.40 -3.31 -13.86
N LYS A 163 -6.60 -3.71 -15.11
CA LYS A 163 -6.51 -2.81 -16.28
C LYS A 163 -7.81 -2.10 -16.58
N ASP A 164 -8.91 -2.81 -16.37
CA ASP A 164 -10.26 -2.43 -16.81
C ASP A 164 -11.35 -3.09 -15.96
N ALA A 165 -12.58 -2.79 -16.29
CA ALA A 165 -13.75 -3.31 -15.61
C ALA A 165 -13.93 -4.84 -15.80
N ALA A 166 -13.41 -5.42 -16.87
CA ALA A 166 -13.49 -6.86 -17.07
C ALA A 166 -12.50 -7.62 -16.16
N ASP A 167 -11.32 -7.06 -15.94
CA ASP A 167 -10.37 -7.60 -14.95
C ASP A 167 -10.94 -7.47 -13.53
N TRP A 168 -11.60 -6.35 -13.23
CA TRP A 168 -12.29 -6.17 -11.95
C TRP A 168 -13.41 -7.20 -11.72
N ASP A 169 -14.24 -7.46 -12.74
CA ASP A 169 -15.30 -8.49 -12.66
C ASP A 169 -14.72 -9.87 -12.35
N ARG A 170 -13.55 -10.20 -12.91
CA ARG A 170 -12.86 -11.47 -12.61
C ARG A 170 -12.36 -11.53 -11.17
N CYS A 171 -11.83 -10.43 -10.64
CA CYS A 171 -11.45 -10.38 -9.22
C CYS A 171 -12.66 -10.61 -8.32
N LEU A 172 -13.80 -9.97 -8.63
CA LEU A 172 -15.05 -10.19 -7.90
C LEU A 172 -15.57 -11.63 -8.00
N GLN A 173 -15.45 -12.23 -9.19
CA GLN A 173 -15.86 -13.62 -9.40
C GLN A 173 -15.06 -14.56 -8.52
N GLU A 174 -13.71 -14.42 -8.48
CA GLU A 174 -12.85 -15.26 -7.64
C GLU A 174 -13.18 -15.10 -6.15
N VAL A 175 -13.45 -13.87 -5.69
CA VAL A 175 -13.89 -13.62 -4.30
C VAL A 175 -15.22 -14.33 -4.01
N ASN A 176 -16.19 -14.23 -4.92
CA ASN A 176 -17.50 -14.86 -4.75
C ASN A 176 -17.40 -16.38 -4.77
N ASP A 177 -16.62 -16.97 -5.67
CA ASP A 177 -16.41 -18.42 -5.73
C ASP A 177 -15.78 -18.92 -4.42
N CYS A 178 -14.74 -18.25 -3.93
CA CYS A 178 -14.12 -18.58 -2.64
C CYS A 178 -15.11 -18.44 -1.48
N LYS A 179 -15.93 -17.39 -1.47
CA LYS A 179 -16.97 -17.17 -0.47
C LYS A 179 -17.96 -18.34 -0.46
N ASP A 180 -18.50 -18.69 -1.62
CA ASP A 180 -19.52 -19.73 -1.73
C ASP A 180 -18.97 -21.13 -1.36
N GLU A 181 -17.73 -21.45 -1.71
CA GLU A 181 -17.04 -22.67 -1.28
C GLU A 181 -16.87 -22.73 0.25
N LEU A 182 -16.43 -21.63 0.88
CA LEU A 182 -16.23 -21.58 2.33
C LEU A 182 -17.56 -21.70 3.09
N GLN A 183 -18.58 -20.96 2.65
CA GLN A 183 -19.92 -21.03 3.24
C GLN A 183 -20.56 -22.42 3.10
N SER A 184 -20.43 -23.04 1.93
CA SER A 184 -20.92 -24.41 1.70
C SER A 184 -20.23 -25.44 2.60
N SER A 185 -18.99 -25.15 3.01
CA SER A 185 -18.21 -25.97 3.96
C SER A 185 -18.47 -25.62 5.42
N GLY A 186 -19.41 -24.71 5.73
CA GLY A 186 -19.76 -24.29 7.09
C GLY A 186 -18.66 -23.45 7.76
N VAL A 187 -17.77 -22.83 7.00
CA VAL A 187 -16.70 -21.98 7.52
C VAL A 187 -17.22 -20.57 7.74
N GLU A 188 -17.02 -20.02 8.94
CA GLU A 188 -17.32 -18.61 9.23
C GLU A 188 -16.38 -17.68 8.46
N ILE A 189 -16.97 -16.72 7.79
CA ILE A 189 -16.24 -15.70 7.00
C ILE A 189 -16.86 -14.32 7.19
N GLY A 190 -16.07 -13.28 6.86
CA GLY A 190 -16.54 -11.90 6.67
C GLY A 190 -16.28 -11.42 5.25
N MET A 191 -17.03 -10.40 4.83
CA MET A 191 -16.75 -9.71 3.57
C MET A 191 -15.95 -8.45 3.86
N PRO A 192 -14.68 -8.38 3.43
CA PRO A 192 -13.90 -7.14 3.52
C PRO A 192 -14.44 -6.11 2.51
N MET A 193 -14.13 -4.85 2.73
CA MET A 193 -14.27 -3.84 1.67
C MET A 193 -13.32 -4.21 0.52
N LEU A 194 -13.80 -4.15 -0.72
CA LEU A 194 -13.01 -4.49 -1.91
C LEU A 194 -12.68 -3.23 -2.70
N GLY A 195 -11.43 -3.11 -3.14
CA GLY A 195 -10.96 -1.97 -3.89
C GLY A 195 -9.95 -2.33 -4.98
N CYS A 196 -9.64 -1.35 -5.80
CA CYS A 196 -8.72 -1.47 -6.93
C CYS A 196 -7.48 -0.60 -6.69
N VAL A 197 -6.30 -1.13 -7.02
CA VAL A 197 -5.08 -0.32 -7.12
C VAL A 197 -5.01 0.27 -8.53
N ILE A 198 -4.82 1.58 -8.58
CA ILE A 198 -4.59 2.34 -9.81
C ILE A 198 -3.08 2.47 -9.99
N ASP A 199 -2.49 1.47 -10.55
CA ASP A 199 -1.07 1.34 -10.87
C ASP A 199 -0.79 1.54 -12.37
N MET A 200 -1.82 1.42 -13.22
CA MET A 200 -1.70 1.57 -14.67
C MET A 200 -2.54 2.73 -15.22
N PRO A 201 -2.09 3.39 -16.30
CA PRO A 201 -2.87 4.44 -16.98
C PRO A 201 -4.26 3.98 -17.44
N SER A 202 -4.37 2.72 -17.89
CA SER A 202 -5.65 2.13 -18.31
C SER A 202 -6.64 2.06 -17.14
N ALA A 203 -6.22 1.61 -15.97
CA ALA A 203 -7.03 1.58 -14.77
C ALA A 203 -7.50 2.99 -14.36
N ALA A 204 -6.62 3.98 -14.47
CA ALA A 204 -6.97 5.38 -14.18
C ALA A 204 -8.05 5.92 -15.13
N LEU A 205 -7.98 5.58 -16.42
CA LEU A 205 -8.97 5.95 -17.42
C LEU A 205 -10.31 5.23 -17.22
N MET A 206 -10.27 3.97 -16.78
CA MET A 206 -11.45 3.12 -16.55
C MET A 206 -11.96 3.15 -15.10
N ALA A 207 -11.48 4.10 -14.29
CA ALA A 207 -11.79 4.13 -12.86
C ALA A 207 -13.29 4.24 -12.58
N ALA A 208 -14.05 4.99 -13.39
CA ALA A 208 -15.49 5.09 -13.28
C ALA A 208 -16.18 3.73 -13.46
N ASP A 209 -15.82 3.03 -14.53
CA ASP A 209 -16.42 1.72 -14.87
C ASP A 209 -16.11 0.67 -13.80
N ILE A 210 -14.89 0.72 -13.23
CA ILE A 210 -14.47 -0.15 -12.13
C ILE A 210 -15.30 0.14 -10.87
N MET A 211 -15.50 1.43 -10.53
CA MET A 211 -16.32 1.83 -9.39
C MET A 211 -17.79 1.50 -9.59
N ASP A 212 -18.34 1.69 -10.78
CA ASP A 212 -19.72 1.37 -11.13
C ASP A 212 -20.01 -0.14 -11.04
N ARG A 213 -18.97 -0.97 -11.06
CA ARG A 213 -19.02 -2.43 -10.80
C ARG A 213 -18.71 -2.82 -9.37
N GLY A 214 -18.72 -1.86 -8.43
CA GLY A 214 -18.70 -2.13 -7.00
C GLY A 214 -17.33 -2.04 -6.33
N ALA A 215 -16.32 -1.45 -6.96
CA ALA A 215 -15.09 -1.10 -6.24
C ALA A 215 -15.40 -0.01 -5.20
N GLN A 216 -15.09 -0.29 -3.94
CA GLN A 216 -15.44 0.53 -2.77
C GLN A 216 -14.30 1.43 -2.30
N LEU A 217 -13.10 1.23 -2.85
CA LEU A 217 -11.89 1.98 -2.53
C LEU A 217 -10.98 2.01 -3.77
N MET A 218 -10.47 3.18 -4.11
CA MET A 218 -9.44 3.33 -5.13
C MET A 218 -8.12 3.70 -4.46
N VAL A 219 -7.07 2.95 -4.74
CA VAL A 219 -5.72 3.23 -4.21
C VAL A 219 -4.79 3.54 -5.37
N ILE A 220 -4.36 4.78 -5.48
CA ILE A 220 -3.41 5.21 -6.50
C ILE A 220 -2.00 4.85 -6.02
N ASP A 221 -1.30 3.98 -6.75
CA ASP A 221 0.13 3.78 -6.54
C ASP A 221 0.89 4.84 -7.35
N ALA A 222 1.42 5.85 -6.65
CA ALA A 222 2.03 7.01 -7.28
C ALA A 222 3.25 6.64 -8.12
N GLU A 223 4.07 5.73 -7.64
CA GLU A 223 5.29 5.31 -8.30
C GLU A 223 4.98 4.45 -9.52
N ASP A 224 4.15 3.41 -9.37
CA ASP A 224 3.80 2.51 -10.46
C ASP A 224 3.00 3.23 -11.54
N LEU A 225 2.01 4.03 -11.19
CA LEU A 225 1.28 4.84 -12.17
C LEU A 225 2.22 5.76 -12.96
N THR A 226 3.19 6.38 -12.29
CA THR A 226 4.19 7.23 -12.96
C THR A 226 5.07 6.40 -13.90
N ARG A 227 5.58 5.29 -13.41
CA ARG A 227 6.47 4.40 -14.13
C ARG A 227 5.85 3.91 -15.43
N TYR A 228 4.59 3.51 -15.37
CA TYR A 228 3.86 2.99 -16.51
C TYR A 228 3.33 4.08 -17.45
N THR A 229 2.94 5.21 -16.92
CA THR A 229 2.53 6.35 -17.76
C THR A 229 3.68 6.87 -18.61
N LEU A 230 4.90 6.88 -18.07
CA LEU A 230 6.06 7.46 -18.74
C LEU A 230 6.99 6.42 -19.40
N GLY A 231 6.63 5.13 -19.35
CA GLY A 231 7.46 4.06 -19.92
C GLY A 231 8.78 3.84 -19.16
N LEU A 232 8.83 4.16 -17.87
CA LEU A 232 10.02 4.03 -17.01
C LEU A 232 10.11 2.65 -16.34
N VAL A 233 9.64 1.60 -17.02
CA VAL A 233 9.50 0.26 -16.45
C VAL A 233 10.81 -0.31 -15.91
N HIS A 234 11.91 -0.05 -16.62
CA HIS A 234 13.24 -0.54 -16.24
C HIS A 234 14.05 0.44 -15.36
N ASN A 235 13.45 1.56 -14.94
CA ASN A 235 14.13 2.56 -14.10
C ASN A 235 13.19 3.11 -13.02
N PRO A 236 12.90 2.33 -11.98
CA PRO A 236 11.97 2.75 -10.92
C PRO A 236 12.45 4.02 -10.18
N THR A 237 13.75 4.19 -9.98
CA THR A 237 14.31 5.38 -9.31
C THR A 237 13.99 6.67 -10.09
N ALA A 238 13.94 6.61 -11.42
CA ALA A 238 13.59 7.77 -12.24
C ALA A 238 12.10 8.17 -12.09
N ALA A 239 11.22 7.24 -11.76
CA ALA A 239 9.80 7.50 -11.58
C ALA A 239 9.54 8.45 -10.40
N VAL A 240 10.27 8.30 -9.29
CA VAL A 240 10.13 9.16 -8.10
C VAL A 240 10.38 10.62 -8.43
N GLY A 241 11.34 10.93 -9.30
CA GLY A 241 11.61 12.29 -9.79
C GLY A 241 10.55 12.85 -10.73
N GLN A 242 9.59 12.05 -11.19
CA GLN A 242 8.57 12.39 -12.17
C GLN A 242 7.14 12.32 -11.63
N LEU A 243 6.94 12.18 -10.34
CA LEU A 243 5.61 12.05 -9.72
C LEU A 243 4.69 13.24 -10.02
N THR A 244 5.25 14.42 -10.23
CA THR A 244 4.51 15.63 -10.60
C THR A 244 4.43 15.89 -12.12
N ASN A 245 4.75 14.90 -12.94
CA ASN A 245 4.62 15.03 -14.38
C ASN A 245 3.16 15.33 -14.76
N PRO A 246 2.91 16.31 -15.65
CA PRO A 246 1.55 16.70 -16.00
C PRO A 246 0.66 15.58 -16.53
N ALA A 247 1.22 14.56 -17.20
CA ALA A 247 0.46 13.40 -17.66
C ALA A 247 -0.05 12.58 -16.47
N VAL A 248 0.81 12.33 -15.48
CA VAL A 248 0.46 11.60 -14.25
C VAL A 248 -0.59 12.36 -13.45
N LEU A 249 -0.38 13.66 -13.22
CA LEU A 249 -1.33 14.50 -12.46
C LEU A 249 -2.70 14.58 -13.13
N ARG A 250 -2.78 14.54 -14.48
CA ARG A 250 -4.07 14.47 -15.20
C ARG A 250 -4.80 13.16 -14.93
N LEU A 251 -4.10 12.03 -14.90
CA LEU A 251 -4.70 10.73 -14.56
C LEU A 251 -5.20 10.72 -13.12
N VAL A 252 -4.37 11.17 -12.18
CA VAL A 252 -4.75 11.29 -10.77
C VAL A 252 -5.98 12.17 -10.59
N LYS A 253 -6.00 13.35 -11.22
CA LYS A 253 -7.15 14.26 -11.20
C LYS A 253 -8.42 13.58 -11.70
N SER A 254 -8.33 12.88 -12.83
CA SER A 254 -9.46 12.15 -13.40
C SER A 254 -10.01 11.10 -12.42
N VAL A 255 -9.14 10.30 -11.79
CA VAL A 255 -9.57 9.30 -10.79
C VAL A 255 -10.26 9.97 -9.61
N VAL A 256 -9.67 11.04 -9.06
CA VAL A 256 -10.22 11.74 -7.89
C VAL A 256 -11.60 12.34 -8.19
N GLU A 257 -11.77 13.00 -9.35
CA GLU A 257 -13.05 13.60 -9.77
C GLU A 257 -14.13 12.53 -9.98
N GLN A 258 -13.80 11.41 -10.63
CA GLN A 258 -14.72 10.30 -10.86
C GLN A 258 -15.12 9.62 -9.54
N ALA A 259 -14.19 9.44 -8.63
CA ALA A 259 -14.42 8.85 -7.32
C ALA A 259 -15.27 9.77 -6.42
N ALA A 260 -15.02 11.07 -6.44
CA ALA A 260 -15.82 12.05 -5.71
C ALA A 260 -17.29 12.03 -6.15
N ALA A 261 -17.54 11.94 -7.47
CA ALA A 261 -18.90 11.85 -8.02
C ALA A 261 -19.65 10.58 -7.57
N ARG A 262 -18.93 9.55 -7.13
CA ARG A 262 -19.48 8.24 -6.66
C ARG A 262 -19.37 8.03 -5.16
N SER A 263 -18.83 9.01 -4.43
CA SER A 263 -18.54 8.91 -3.00
C SER A 263 -17.61 7.73 -2.65
N VAL A 264 -16.72 7.36 -3.57
CA VAL A 264 -15.71 6.33 -3.36
C VAL A 264 -14.43 6.99 -2.82
N PRO A 265 -13.87 6.54 -1.70
CA PRO A 265 -12.63 7.08 -1.16
C PRO A 265 -11.44 6.79 -2.09
N VAL A 266 -10.51 7.76 -2.14
CA VAL A 266 -9.25 7.64 -2.87
C VAL A 266 -8.10 7.76 -1.90
N TYR A 267 -7.22 6.77 -1.90
CA TYR A 267 -5.96 6.78 -1.18
C TYR A 267 -4.81 6.88 -2.19
N ILE A 268 -3.68 7.43 -1.75
CA ILE A 268 -2.44 7.37 -2.51
C ILE A 268 -1.38 6.63 -1.71
N CYS A 269 -0.63 5.75 -2.33
CA CYS A 269 0.46 4.99 -1.75
C CYS A 269 1.75 5.12 -2.59
N GLY A 270 2.79 4.37 -2.25
CA GLY A 270 4.11 4.51 -2.87
C GLY A 270 4.88 5.74 -2.36
N ILE A 271 4.57 6.22 -1.14
CA ILE A 271 5.19 7.43 -0.59
C ILE A 271 6.39 7.03 0.27
N THR A 272 7.56 7.13 -0.35
CA THR A 272 8.87 7.08 0.31
C THR A 272 9.31 8.48 0.75
N VAL A 273 10.40 8.59 1.50
CA VAL A 273 10.97 9.91 1.88
C VAL A 273 11.27 10.77 0.65
N ALA A 274 11.74 10.17 -0.43
CA ALA A 274 12.04 10.86 -1.68
C ALA A 274 10.78 11.38 -2.41
N ALA A 275 9.63 10.73 -2.21
CA ALA A 275 8.37 11.11 -2.82
C ALA A 275 7.61 12.21 -2.07
N VAL A 276 7.96 12.49 -0.82
CA VAL A 276 7.25 13.44 0.05
C VAL A 276 7.04 14.81 -0.60
N SER A 277 8.06 15.34 -1.27
CA SER A 277 8.02 16.66 -1.89
C SER A 277 6.97 16.83 -3.01
N ALA A 278 6.51 15.72 -3.61
CA ALA A 278 5.48 15.72 -4.64
C ALA A 278 4.05 15.79 -4.09
N MET A 279 3.83 15.40 -2.84
CA MET A 279 2.49 15.17 -2.27
C MET A 279 1.61 16.42 -2.14
N PRO A 280 2.13 17.66 -1.99
CA PRO A 280 1.31 18.85 -2.06
C PRO A 280 0.51 18.99 -3.36
N GLU A 281 1.06 18.56 -4.49
CA GLU A 281 0.32 18.61 -5.77
C GLU A 281 -0.86 17.63 -5.78
N TYR A 282 -0.70 16.45 -5.19
CA TYR A 282 -1.79 15.48 -5.05
C TYR A 282 -2.88 15.98 -4.07
N LEU A 283 -2.48 16.66 -2.99
CA LEU A 283 -3.42 17.30 -2.08
C LEU A 283 -4.28 18.36 -2.79
N LYS A 284 -3.67 19.20 -3.65
CA LYS A 284 -4.37 20.20 -4.47
C LYS A 284 -5.36 19.55 -5.45
N LEU A 285 -5.07 18.36 -5.95
CA LEU A 285 -5.97 17.59 -6.81
C LEU A 285 -7.15 16.95 -6.06
N GLY A 286 -7.20 17.05 -4.74
CA GLY A 286 -8.29 16.52 -3.94
C GLY A 286 -8.00 15.19 -3.25
N VAL A 287 -6.79 14.64 -3.33
CA VAL A 287 -6.39 13.50 -2.50
C VAL A 287 -6.39 13.91 -1.03
N ARG A 288 -6.96 13.07 -0.17
CA ARG A 288 -7.11 13.36 1.27
C ARG A 288 -6.56 12.26 2.18
N THR A 289 -6.17 11.12 1.61
CA THR A 289 -5.58 10.01 2.38
C THR A 289 -4.26 9.57 1.73
N PHE A 290 -3.20 9.59 2.52
CA PHE A 290 -1.83 9.35 2.08
C PHE A 290 -1.23 8.18 2.87
N SER A 291 -0.84 7.13 2.18
CA SER A 291 -0.17 5.97 2.77
C SER A 291 1.33 6.07 2.53
N ALA A 292 2.09 6.22 3.59
CA ALA A 292 3.52 6.46 3.54
C ALA A 292 4.31 5.46 4.37
N GLU A 293 5.54 5.23 3.99
CA GLU A 293 6.49 4.46 4.80
C GLU A 293 6.74 5.15 6.15
N PRO A 294 7.09 4.41 7.22
CA PRO A 294 7.27 4.97 8.56
C PRO A 294 8.18 6.20 8.59
N ALA A 295 9.31 6.16 7.87
CA ALA A 295 10.27 7.26 7.80
C ALA A 295 9.73 8.51 7.08
N ALA A 296 8.73 8.35 6.19
CA ALA A 296 8.13 9.42 5.42
C ALA A 296 6.93 10.08 6.13
N LEU A 297 6.30 9.43 7.12
CA LEU A 297 5.06 9.90 7.74
C LEU A 297 5.19 11.29 8.37
N LEU A 298 6.19 11.50 9.21
CA LEU A 298 6.35 12.79 9.89
C LEU A 298 6.80 13.92 8.96
N PRO A 299 7.79 13.73 8.07
CA PRO A 299 8.09 14.70 7.01
C PRO A 299 6.88 15.06 6.16
N LEU A 300 6.10 14.07 5.74
CA LEU A 300 4.87 14.28 4.97
C LEU A 300 3.84 15.10 5.74
N LYS A 301 3.60 14.75 7.00
CA LYS A 301 2.68 15.49 7.86
C LYS A 301 3.05 16.97 7.94
N LYS A 302 4.30 17.27 8.27
CA LYS A 302 4.82 18.63 8.34
C LYS A 302 4.61 19.39 7.04
N LEU A 303 4.95 18.78 5.92
CA LEU A 303 4.84 19.41 4.61
C LEU A 303 3.38 19.69 4.20
N LEU A 304 2.46 18.75 4.45
CA LEU A 304 1.05 18.93 4.12
C LEU A 304 0.38 19.96 5.04
N MET A 305 0.75 20.02 6.32
CA MET A 305 0.23 21.03 7.25
C MET A 305 0.60 22.45 6.84
N GLU A 306 1.70 22.66 6.11
CA GLU A 306 2.13 23.99 5.63
C GLU A 306 1.35 24.49 4.39
N GLN A 307 0.51 23.66 3.79
CA GLN A 307 -0.22 24.05 2.58
C GLN A 307 -1.41 24.97 2.88
N GLU A 308 -1.68 25.90 1.96
CA GLU A 308 -2.80 26.86 2.03
C GLU A 308 -4.12 26.31 1.39
N VAL A 309 -4.19 25.02 1.12
CA VAL A 309 -5.34 24.35 0.46
C VAL A 309 -6.43 24.04 1.46
#